data_585edb25f7fbea1c7c1f713f43865893
#
_entry.id   585edb25f7fbea1c7c1f713f43865893
#
_cell.length_a   1.000
_cell.length_b   1.000
_cell.length_c   1.000
_cell.angle_alpha   90.00
_cell.angle_beta   90.00
_cell.angle_gamma   90.00
#
_symmetry.space_group_name_H-M   'P 1'
#
loop_
_entity.id
_entity.type
_entity.pdbx_description
1 polymer ?
#
loop_
_entity_poly.entity_id
_entity_poly.type
_entity_poly.pdbx_seq_one_letter_code
_entity_poly.pdbx_strand_id
1 'polypeptide(L)'
;MKLIHLEIIEASSCGGLLDGFAVDLYRPAIDSNQALRPLCLLGPNGSGKSQFLQVVAEIFQAAWHTHEPEEERAEANPHLLFKLTYETSDTDGSNVRRVKISRTSETKPRGAVRMELHDGENYKAVEDTSSPEYGKHLPSSIVGYTSGDNETLSLPFAVSRSEYAEAVRNAAMPDTAPRTTVSDNRLLLIDYSTHLEVLIANLMIGEPSLRSALIEHAKLENLSSWRCIIQLNHAGSPNAPRGAKTGRKGIQLTEELERYIDQLKRCATCWDYQEKHEVYTFDFLVGEASREGFREFWQSPSDLYRSIHKLAMLNDLMIPKTARTRIKRDIENKHFAARLPEPQEESKVFRFEEVRFNKLSKDGKPEPVDYVSLSDGEHQQAQVFGMFAMMRDPRTLFLLDEPESHFNPQWRVKFISRLTKLPVEGLIDQEILLTSHAPFVASDLTRDHVRIFSKLDGKLSASKPEIETFGATFDRILSHCFSVQPPISQVARDEIERLKSSGTAEEIEEALSSIGSSVERALLADRLISLKNDI
;
A
#
# COMPACT_ATOMS: atom_id res chain seq x y z
N MET A 1 -1.84 16.35 -5.91
CA MET A 1 -0.74 16.50 -4.95
C MET A 1 0.57 16.08 -5.60
N LYS A 2 1.74 16.75 -5.33
CA LYS A 2 3.06 16.34 -5.85
C LYS A 2 4.12 16.62 -4.80
N LEU A 3 4.88 15.62 -4.39
CA LEU A 3 6.00 15.79 -3.48
C LEU A 3 7.17 16.45 -4.23
N ILE A 4 7.82 17.43 -3.60
CA ILE A 4 8.92 18.23 -4.20
C ILE A 4 10.23 17.91 -3.52
N HIS A 5 10.29 18.07 -2.20
CA HIS A 5 11.53 17.93 -1.44
C HIS A 5 11.24 17.44 -0.03
N LEU A 6 11.99 16.46 0.43
CA LEU A 6 11.93 15.98 1.80
C LEU A 6 13.33 15.99 2.43
N GLU A 7 13.44 16.65 3.58
CA GLU A 7 14.59 16.61 4.48
C GLU A 7 14.15 15.91 5.78
N ILE A 8 14.78 14.80 6.09
CA ILE A 8 14.58 14.05 7.33
C ILE A 8 15.74 14.42 8.25
N ILE A 9 15.46 15.17 9.31
CA ILE A 9 16.45 15.62 10.28
C ILE A 9 16.78 14.50 11.26
N GLU A 10 15.72 13.86 11.81
CA GLU A 10 15.81 12.71 12.71
C GLU A 10 14.61 11.79 12.48
N ALA A 11 14.85 10.50 12.34
CA ALA A 11 13.84 9.46 12.14
C ALA A 11 14.13 8.27 13.02
N SER A 12 13.85 8.42 14.31
CA SER A 12 14.12 7.36 15.31
C SER A 12 13.32 6.08 15.08
N SER A 13 12.12 6.17 14.48
CA SER A 13 11.30 5.03 14.06
C SER A 13 11.98 4.13 13.02
N CYS A 14 12.97 4.66 12.29
CA CYS A 14 13.78 3.91 11.33
C CYS A 14 15.18 3.56 11.87
N GLY A 15 15.37 3.55 13.19
CA GLY A 15 16.66 3.24 13.81
C GLY A 15 17.78 4.21 13.46
N GLY A 16 17.45 5.44 13.04
CA GLY A 16 18.40 6.47 12.63
C GLY A 16 18.97 6.29 11.22
N LEU A 17 18.51 5.29 10.46
CA LEU A 17 19.01 5.04 9.09
C LEU A 17 18.80 6.23 8.15
N LEU A 18 17.73 7.00 8.38
CA LEU A 18 17.34 8.16 7.56
C LEU A 18 17.76 9.50 8.20
N ASP A 19 18.51 9.52 9.29
CA ASP A 19 18.93 10.76 9.94
C ASP A 19 19.82 11.59 9.01
N GLY A 20 19.46 12.86 8.82
CA GLY A 20 20.14 13.77 7.91
C GLY A 20 19.94 13.46 6.42
N PHE A 21 19.01 12.58 6.06
CA PHE A 21 18.71 12.25 4.68
C PHE A 21 17.86 13.34 4.02
N ALA A 22 18.25 13.76 2.82
CA ALA A 22 17.49 14.70 2.01
C ALA A 22 17.35 14.19 0.58
N VAL A 23 16.18 14.39 -0.02
CA VAL A 23 15.90 13.97 -1.39
C VAL A 23 15.05 14.99 -2.14
N ASP A 24 15.45 15.27 -3.37
CA ASP A 24 14.64 16.03 -4.33
C ASP A 24 13.72 15.07 -5.08
N LEU A 25 12.42 15.26 -4.92
CA LEU A 25 11.35 14.46 -5.53
C LEU A 25 10.69 15.22 -6.70
N TYR A 26 11.15 16.45 -6.97
CA TYR A 26 10.56 17.28 -8.02
C TYR A 26 10.64 16.61 -9.40
N ARG A 27 9.52 16.71 -10.12
CA ARG A 27 9.36 16.25 -11.50
C ARG A 27 8.79 17.38 -12.33
N PRO A 28 9.34 17.67 -13.51
CA PRO A 28 8.75 18.65 -14.43
C PRO A 28 7.31 18.20 -14.78
N ALA A 29 6.41 19.16 -14.93
CA ALA A 29 5.08 18.90 -15.43
C ALA A 29 5.20 18.37 -16.87
N ILE A 30 4.73 17.16 -17.11
CA ILE A 30 4.57 16.59 -18.45
C ILE A 30 3.13 16.87 -18.87
N ASP A 31 2.90 17.15 -20.18
CA ASP A 31 1.62 17.51 -20.75
C ASP A 31 0.42 16.81 -20.08
N SER A 32 -0.61 17.60 -19.84
CA SER A 32 -1.83 17.34 -19.06
C SER A 32 -2.66 16.11 -19.47
N ASN A 33 -2.25 15.37 -20.49
CA ASN A 33 -2.97 14.20 -21.03
C ASN A 33 -2.41 12.84 -20.60
N GLN A 34 -1.41 12.79 -19.74
CA GLN A 34 -0.88 11.51 -19.26
C GLN A 34 -1.28 11.26 -17.81
N ALA A 35 -2.23 10.32 -17.68
CA ALA A 35 -2.62 9.68 -16.42
C ALA A 35 -1.42 9.32 -15.54
N LEU A 36 -1.66 9.25 -14.24
CA LEU A 36 -0.82 8.74 -13.14
C LEU A 36 0.55 8.19 -13.55
N ARG A 37 1.60 9.00 -13.37
CA ARG A 37 2.98 8.50 -13.47
C ARG A 37 3.57 8.42 -12.07
N PRO A 38 3.83 7.20 -11.56
CA PRO A 38 4.42 7.03 -10.25
C PRO A 38 5.85 7.59 -10.18
N LEU A 39 6.27 8.00 -9.00
CA LEU A 39 7.67 8.17 -8.65
C LEU A 39 8.20 6.83 -8.16
N CYS A 40 9.17 6.26 -8.85
CA CYS A 40 9.76 4.97 -8.55
C CYS A 40 11.07 5.11 -7.76
N LEU A 41 11.15 4.44 -6.63
CA LEU A 41 12.32 4.36 -5.78
C LEU A 41 13.03 3.02 -6.06
N LEU A 42 14.18 3.07 -6.72
CA LEU A 42 15.00 1.92 -7.05
C LEU A 42 16.18 1.78 -6.08
N GLY A 43 16.74 0.61 -5.99
CA GLY A 43 17.96 0.36 -5.24
C GLY A 43 18.01 -1.02 -4.60
N PRO A 44 19.18 -1.45 -4.09
CA PRO A 44 19.33 -2.76 -3.48
C PRO A 44 18.54 -2.92 -2.19
N ASN A 45 18.43 -4.16 -1.72
CA ASN A 45 17.83 -4.46 -0.42
C ASN A 45 18.59 -3.75 0.71
N GLY A 46 17.86 -3.26 1.71
CA GLY A 46 18.46 -2.52 2.84
C GLY A 46 18.89 -1.09 2.52
N SER A 47 18.56 -0.54 1.34
CA SER A 47 18.83 0.86 0.99
C SER A 47 17.78 1.86 1.52
N GLY A 48 16.91 1.46 2.47
CA GLY A 48 16.01 2.38 3.16
C GLY A 48 14.73 2.78 2.42
N LYS A 49 14.39 2.15 1.28
CA LYS A 49 13.20 2.51 0.49
C LYS A 49 11.89 2.35 1.25
N SER A 50 11.67 1.19 1.88
CA SER A 50 10.45 0.93 2.66
C SER A 50 10.38 1.83 3.90
N GLN A 51 11.51 2.08 4.58
CA GLN A 51 11.58 3.05 5.68
C GLN A 51 11.28 4.48 5.23
N PHE A 52 11.68 4.85 4.02
CA PHE A 52 11.33 6.14 3.45
C PHE A 52 9.82 6.28 3.24
N LEU A 53 9.14 5.27 2.70
CA LEU A 53 7.68 5.25 2.59
C LEU A 53 7.01 5.33 3.97
N GLN A 54 7.52 4.59 4.96
CA GLN A 54 7.06 4.65 6.35
C GLN A 54 7.14 6.08 6.90
N VAL A 55 8.29 6.74 6.76
CA VAL A 55 8.49 8.11 7.25
C VAL A 55 7.53 9.09 6.55
N VAL A 56 7.30 8.94 5.25
CA VAL A 56 6.30 9.77 4.53
C VAL A 56 4.90 9.58 5.12
N ALA A 57 4.51 8.35 5.44
CA ALA A 57 3.23 8.08 6.11
C ALA A 57 3.19 8.72 7.51
N GLU A 58 4.23 8.57 8.33
CA GLU A 58 4.33 9.15 9.67
C GLU A 58 4.30 10.69 9.66
N ILE A 59 4.90 11.34 8.66
CA ILE A 59 4.87 12.79 8.47
C ILE A 59 3.42 13.28 8.33
N PHE A 60 2.66 12.66 7.45
CA PHE A 60 1.27 13.06 7.24
C PHE A 60 0.34 12.60 8.37
N GLN A 61 0.63 11.47 9.01
CA GLN A 61 -0.05 11.06 10.26
C GLN A 61 0.12 12.14 11.34
N ALA A 62 1.34 12.64 11.54
CA ALA A 62 1.62 13.72 12.47
C ALA A 62 0.88 15.01 12.12
N ALA A 63 0.81 15.34 10.83
CA ALA A 63 0.12 16.54 10.36
C ALA A 63 -1.40 16.42 10.56
N TRP A 64 -1.99 15.25 10.29
CA TRP A 64 -3.40 14.97 10.55
C TRP A 64 -3.72 14.96 12.04
N HIS A 65 -2.89 14.32 12.86
CA HIS A 65 -3.07 14.36 14.32
C HIS A 65 -2.99 15.80 14.87
N THR A 66 -2.14 16.64 14.29
CA THR A 66 -2.07 18.07 14.66
C THR A 66 -3.34 18.83 14.27
N HIS A 67 -3.96 18.49 13.13
CA HIS A 67 -5.17 19.14 12.62
C HIS A 67 -6.43 18.64 13.33
N GLU A 68 -6.68 17.34 13.27
CA GLU A 68 -7.87 16.68 13.81
C GLU A 68 -7.50 15.40 14.58
N PRO A 69 -7.10 15.53 15.85
CA PRO A 69 -6.71 14.39 16.68
C PRO A 69 -7.86 13.41 16.96
N GLU A 70 -9.10 13.80 16.70
CA GLU A 70 -10.25 12.88 16.81
C GLU A 70 -10.40 11.98 15.57
N GLU A 71 -9.88 12.38 14.41
CA GLU A 71 -9.82 11.55 13.20
C GLU A 71 -8.56 10.68 13.20
N GLU A 72 -7.38 11.31 13.26
CA GLU A 72 -6.11 10.57 13.41
C GLU A 72 -5.68 10.57 14.88
N ARG A 73 -6.04 9.50 15.58
CA ARG A 73 -5.84 9.36 17.03
C ARG A 73 -4.42 8.96 17.39
N ALA A 74 -3.70 8.37 16.43
CA ALA A 74 -2.33 7.97 16.62
C ALA A 74 -1.40 9.17 16.48
N GLU A 75 -0.72 9.51 17.56
CA GLU A 75 0.43 10.42 17.49
C GLU A 75 1.54 9.70 16.71
N ALA A 76 2.05 10.33 15.65
CA ALA A 76 3.28 9.89 15.05
C ALA A 76 4.44 10.07 16.03
N ASN A 77 5.52 9.30 15.85
CA ASN A 77 6.69 9.36 16.72
C ASN A 77 7.12 10.83 16.95
N PRO A 78 7.11 11.33 18.20
CA PRO A 78 7.45 12.73 18.51
C PRO A 78 8.91 13.09 18.24
N HIS A 79 9.78 12.08 18.05
CA HIS A 79 11.19 12.25 17.68
C HIS A 79 11.42 12.30 16.16
N LEU A 80 10.37 12.16 15.35
CA LEU A 80 10.48 12.38 13.91
C LEU A 80 10.55 13.88 13.62
N LEU A 81 11.73 14.37 13.19
CA LEU A 81 11.98 15.74 12.80
C LEU A 81 12.21 15.82 11.29
N PHE A 82 11.51 16.74 10.62
CA PHE A 82 11.48 16.79 9.16
C PHE A 82 11.10 18.16 8.60
N LYS A 83 11.39 18.34 7.29
CA LYS A 83 10.80 19.38 6.45
C LYS A 83 10.36 18.77 5.13
N LEU A 84 9.08 18.86 4.81
CA LEU A 84 8.50 18.36 3.57
C LEU A 84 7.86 19.51 2.78
N THR A 85 8.26 19.64 1.52
CA THR A 85 7.65 20.58 0.57
C THR A 85 6.91 19.79 -0.50
N TYR A 86 5.66 20.18 -0.79
CA TYR A 86 4.84 19.57 -1.82
C TYR A 86 3.92 20.61 -2.46
N GLU A 87 3.33 20.25 -3.59
CA GLU A 87 2.26 21.01 -4.24
C GLU A 87 0.95 20.28 -4.07
N THR A 88 -0.12 21.04 -3.87
CA THR A 88 -1.50 20.54 -3.84
C THR A 88 -2.38 21.50 -4.63
N SER A 89 -3.44 20.98 -5.26
CA SER A 89 -4.44 21.79 -5.96
C SER A 89 -5.72 21.89 -5.15
N ASP A 90 -6.50 22.93 -5.40
CA ASP A 90 -7.87 23.00 -4.92
C ASP A 90 -8.70 21.84 -5.55
N THR A 91 -9.87 21.55 -4.98
CA THR A 91 -10.74 20.43 -5.40
C THR A 91 -11.18 20.50 -6.86
N ASP A 92 -11.16 21.68 -7.48
CA ASP A 92 -11.43 21.91 -8.89
C ASP A 92 -10.18 21.91 -9.79
N GLY A 93 -9.00 21.71 -9.21
CA GLY A 93 -7.73 21.71 -9.93
C GLY A 93 -7.24 23.10 -10.38
N SER A 94 -7.96 24.18 -10.04
CA SER A 94 -7.72 25.52 -10.60
C SER A 94 -6.52 26.24 -9.99
N ASN A 95 -6.17 25.97 -8.73
CA ASN A 95 -5.10 26.64 -8.01
C ASN A 95 -4.09 25.66 -7.44
N VAL A 96 -2.89 25.63 -8.00
CA VAL A 96 -1.77 24.87 -7.42
C VAL A 96 -1.06 25.74 -6.38
N ARG A 97 -1.01 25.25 -5.14
CA ARG A 97 -0.29 25.89 -4.04
C ARG A 97 0.88 25.03 -3.58
N ARG A 98 2.00 25.69 -3.34
CA ARG A 98 3.15 25.05 -2.72
C ARG A 98 3.04 25.15 -1.21
N VAL A 99 3.13 24.00 -0.56
CA VAL A 99 2.96 23.81 0.88
C VAL A 99 4.25 23.29 1.47
N LYS A 100 4.64 23.81 2.62
CA LYS A 100 5.74 23.28 3.41
C LYS A 100 5.21 22.91 4.78
N ILE A 101 5.38 21.65 5.15
CA ILE A 101 5.13 21.19 6.51
C ILE A 101 6.44 20.83 7.19
N SER A 102 6.55 21.13 8.47
CA SER A 102 7.78 20.89 9.20
C SER A 102 7.54 20.63 10.68
N ARG A 103 8.40 19.80 11.24
CA ARG A 103 8.56 19.59 12.68
C ARG A 103 10.04 19.62 12.97
N THR A 104 10.45 20.56 13.81
CA THR A 104 11.85 20.76 14.22
C THR A 104 11.91 20.82 15.74
N SER A 105 13.10 20.84 16.32
CA SER A 105 13.28 21.02 17.77
C SER A 105 12.71 22.33 18.31
N GLU A 106 12.53 23.33 17.45
CA GLU A 106 11.99 24.66 17.78
C GLU A 106 10.46 24.74 17.64
N THR A 107 9.81 23.76 17.01
CA THR A 107 8.35 23.76 16.78
C THR A 107 7.60 23.69 18.11
N LYS A 108 6.62 24.58 18.30
CA LYS A 108 5.77 24.62 19.49
C LYS A 108 4.28 24.56 19.08
N PRO A 109 3.42 23.82 19.84
CA PRO A 109 3.78 22.93 20.94
C PRO A 109 4.64 21.75 20.45
N ARG A 110 5.36 21.11 21.38
CA ARG A 110 6.21 19.95 21.05
C ARG A 110 5.35 18.84 20.41
N GLY A 111 5.78 18.34 19.26
CA GLY A 111 5.05 17.30 18.54
C GLY A 111 4.08 17.84 17.46
N ALA A 112 3.70 19.13 17.49
CA ALA A 112 2.87 19.72 16.44
C ALA A 112 3.62 19.83 15.10
N VAL A 113 2.87 19.87 14.01
CA VAL A 113 3.41 20.10 12.66
C VAL A 113 3.03 21.51 12.21
N ARG A 114 4.03 22.32 11.90
CA ARG A 114 3.84 23.65 11.34
C ARG A 114 3.59 23.55 9.83
N MET A 115 2.59 24.27 9.34
CA MET A 115 2.31 24.41 7.91
C MET A 115 2.57 25.85 7.45
N GLU A 116 3.20 25.99 6.30
CA GLU A 116 3.47 27.27 5.63
C GLU A 116 3.02 27.17 4.17
N LEU A 117 2.31 28.19 3.69
CA LEU A 117 1.81 28.27 2.32
C LEU A 117 2.60 29.31 1.54
N HIS A 118 3.01 28.99 0.32
CA HIS A 118 3.69 29.91 -0.58
C HIS A 118 2.69 30.83 -1.29
N ASP A 119 2.85 32.12 -1.18
CA ASP A 119 1.95 33.13 -1.77
C ASP A 119 2.47 33.74 -3.10
N GLY A 120 3.52 33.16 -3.68
CA GLY A 120 4.20 33.64 -4.88
C GLY A 120 5.55 34.31 -4.58
N GLU A 121 5.73 34.90 -3.41
CA GLU A 121 6.98 35.55 -2.98
C GLU A 121 7.56 34.88 -1.73
N ASN A 122 6.73 34.61 -0.73
CA ASN A 122 7.16 34.15 0.58
C ASN A 122 6.28 33.01 1.11
N TYR A 123 6.80 32.31 2.12
CA TYR A 123 6.02 31.35 2.89
C TYR A 123 5.32 32.04 4.07
N LYS A 124 4.00 31.85 4.19
CA LYS A 124 3.19 32.33 5.31
C LYS A 124 2.71 31.16 6.15
N ALA A 125 2.88 31.24 7.46
CA ALA A 125 2.43 30.23 8.39
C ALA A 125 0.89 30.20 8.47
N VAL A 126 0.32 29.00 8.56
CA VAL A 126 -1.07 28.77 8.97
C VAL A 126 -1.07 28.69 10.49
N GLU A 127 -1.52 29.76 11.16
CA GLU A 127 -1.44 29.89 12.62
C GLU A 127 -2.42 28.95 13.34
N ASP A 128 -3.63 28.78 12.80
CA ASP A 128 -4.64 27.89 13.37
C ASP A 128 -4.60 26.52 12.70
N THR A 129 -4.05 25.55 13.42
CA THR A 129 -3.91 24.17 12.96
C THR A 129 -5.26 23.43 12.86
N SER A 130 -6.29 23.90 13.56
CA SER A 130 -7.66 23.35 13.49
C SER A 130 -8.50 23.96 12.36
N SER A 131 -7.98 24.97 11.68
CA SER A 131 -8.70 25.64 10.61
C SER A 131 -8.94 24.76 9.38
N PRO A 132 -10.05 24.93 8.66
CA PRO A 132 -10.27 24.27 7.38
C PRO A 132 -9.15 24.56 6.35
N GLU A 133 -8.48 25.72 6.48
CA GLU A 133 -7.32 26.08 5.64
C GLU A 133 -6.16 25.11 5.82
N TYR A 134 -5.89 24.66 7.04
CA TYR A 134 -4.85 23.66 7.31
C TYR A 134 -5.22 22.30 6.68
N GLY A 135 -6.43 21.80 6.96
CA GLY A 135 -6.88 20.47 6.52
C GLY A 135 -6.98 20.32 5.00
N LYS A 136 -7.43 21.37 4.29
CA LYS A 136 -7.60 21.31 2.82
C LYS A 136 -6.30 21.12 2.04
N HIS A 137 -5.15 21.41 2.66
CA HIS A 137 -3.84 21.22 2.03
C HIS A 137 -3.19 19.88 2.37
N LEU A 138 -3.75 19.10 3.30
CA LEU A 138 -3.31 17.73 3.57
C LEU A 138 -3.86 16.74 2.52
N PRO A 139 -3.21 15.57 2.35
CA PRO A 139 -3.79 14.51 1.52
C PRO A 139 -5.15 14.08 2.09
N SER A 140 -6.12 13.80 1.23
CA SER A 140 -7.44 13.31 1.66
C SER A 140 -7.36 11.96 2.35
N SER A 141 -6.48 11.10 1.87
CA SER A 141 -6.13 9.80 2.46
C SER A 141 -4.72 9.38 2.05
N ILE A 142 -4.13 8.50 2.84
CA ILE A 142 -2.85 7.86 2.55
C ILE A 142 -3.13 6.36 2.45
N VAL A 143 -2.84 5.80 1.29
CA VAL A 143 -3.07 4.38 1.02
C VAL A 143 -1.72 3.68 0.92
N GLY A 144 -1.42 2.86 1.93
CA GLY A 144 -0.27 1.97 1.94
C GLY A 144 -0.60 0.65 1.25
N TYR A 145 0.33 0.13 0.48
CA TYR A 145 0.27 -1.21 -0.07
C TYR A 145 1.57 -1.95 0.19
N THR A 146 1.47 -3.19 0.66
CA THR A 146 2.60 -4.12 0.79
C THR A 146 2.24 -5.48 0.22
N SER A 147 3.19 -6.08 -0.50
CA SER A 147 3.01 -7.36 -1.18
C SER A 147 3.18 -8.59 -0.27
N GLY A 148 3.54 -8.39 0.98
CA GLY A 148 3.80 -9.45 1.95
C GLY A 148 3.85 -8.90 3.37
N ASP A 149 4.42 -9.68 4.30
CA ASP A 149 4.59 -9.31 5.70
C ASP A 149 5.69 -8.23 5.87
N ASN A 150 5.54 -7.09 5.18
CA ASN A 150 6.45 -5.96 5.37
C ASN A 150 5.97 -5.10 6.53
N GLU A 151 6.48 -5.37 7.71
CA GLU A 151 6.12 -4.66 8.93
C GLU A 151 6.63 -3.21 8.96
N THR A 152 7.54 -2.84 8.06
CA THR A 152 8.11 -1.49 8.04
C THR A 152 7.08 -0.46 7.61
N LEU A 153 6.54 -0.59 6.39
CA LEU A 153 5.52 0.33 5.90
C LEU A 153 4.20 0.22 6.67
N SER A 154 3.81 -0.98 7.07
CA SER A 154 2.52 -1.23 7.75
C SER A 154 2.41 -0.61 9.14
N LEU A 155 3.53 -0.25 9.77
CA LEU A 155 3.59 0.17 11.17
C LEU A 155 2.68 1.37 11.49
N PRO A 156 2.77 2.55 10.83
CA PRO A 156 1.90 3.69 11.13
C PRO A 156 0.42 3.38 10.89
N PHE A 157 0.11 2.56 9.89
CA PHE A 157 -1.25 2.14 9.57
C PHE A 157 -1.84 1.21 10.65
N ALA A 158 -1.05 0.26 11.14
CA ALA A 158 -1.48 -0.66 12.20
C ALA A 158 -1.78 0.07 13.51
N VAL A 159 -0.99 1.09 13.85
CA VAL A 159 -1.25 1.93 15.03
C VAL A 159 -2.56 2.71 14.85
N SER A 160 -2.75 3.36 13.70
CA SER A 160 -3.98 4.09 13.37
C SER A 160 -5.22 3.18 13.43
N ARG A 161 -5.16 1.98 12.85
CA ARG A 161 -6.22 0.96 12.89
C ARG A 161 -6.56 0.53 14.31
N SER A 162 -5.55 0.25 15.14
CA SER A 162 -5.73 -0.16 16.53
C SER A 162 -6.38 0.93 17.38
N GLU A 163 -6.03 2.21 17.17
CA GLU A 163 -6.65 3.35 17.88
C GLU A 163 -8.12 3.54 17.42
N TYR A 164 -8.45 3.28 16.17
CA TYR A 164 -9.85 3.27 15.71
C TYR A 164 -10.67 2.20 16.42
N ALA A 165 -10.18 0.97 16.49
CA ALA A 165 -10.86 -0.13 17.18
C ALA A 165 -11.13 0.19 18.66
N GLU A 166 -10.14 0.77 19.35
CA GLU A 166 -10.27 1.22 20.73
C GLU A 166 -11.28 2.37 20.88
N ALA A 167 -11.30 3.32 19.92
CA ALA A 167 -12.26 4.42 19.90
C ALA A 167 -13.70 3.92 19.74
N VAL A 168 -13.93 2.95 18.84
CA VAL A 168 -15.24 2.29 18.68
C VAL A 168 -15.66 1.62 19.97
N ARG A 169 -14.77 0.85 20.61
CA ARG A 169 -15.06 0.22 21.91
C ARG A 169 -15.48 1.23 22.96
N ASN A 170 -14.77 2.35 23.06
CA ASN A 170 -15.06 3.39 24.04
C ASN A 170 -16.36 4.15 23.71
N ALA A 171 -16.61 4.45 22.44
CA ALA A 171 -17.81 5.15 21.98
C ALA A 171 -19.09 4.32 22.17
N ALA A 172 -18.98 2.99 22.10
CA ALA A 172 -20.10 2.08 22.28
C ALA A 172 -20.45 1.79 23.76
N MET A 173 -19.67 2.31 24.73
CA MET A 173 -19.92 2.10 26.15
C MET A 173 -21.10 2.94 26.66
N PRO A 174 -22.01 2.37 27.51
CA PRO A 174 -23.24 3.04 27.95
C PRO A 174 -23.03 4.28 28.82
N ASP A 175 -21.88 4.39 29.48
CA ASP A 175 -21.57 5.48 30.43
C ASP A 175 -21.02 6.75 29.76
N THR A 176 -20.72 6.69 28.48
CA THR A 176 -20.34 7.84 27.67
C THR A 176 -21.57 8.34 26.91
N ALA A 177 -21.70 9.66 26.71
CA ALA A 177 -22.72 10.18 25.77
C ALA A 177 -22.54 9.41 24.45
N PRO A 178 -23.58 8.69 23.96
CA PRO A 178 -23.43 7.78 22.84
C PRO A 178 -22.95 8.57 21.63
N ARG A 179 -21.70 8.34 21.22
CA ARG A 179 -21.25 8.82 19.91
C ARG A 179 -21.87 7.90 18.87
N THR A 180 -22.63 8.49 17.96
CA THR A 180 -23.30 7.75 16.89
C THR A 180 -22.32 7.18 15.89
N THR A 181 -21.20 7.85 15.72
CA THR A 181 -20.14 7.51 14.75
C THR A 181 -18.75 7.73 15.35
N VAL A 182 -17.77 7.02 14.82
CA VAL A 182 -16.34 7.25 15.03
C VAL A 182 -15.74 7.65 13.70
N SER A 183 -15.03 8.77 13.67
CA SER A 183 -14.42 9.32 12.43
C SER A 183 -13.49 8.32 11.77
N ASP A 184 -13.46 8.33 10.44
CA ASP A 184 -12.64 7.44 9.61
C ASP A 184 -11.15 7.73 9.78
N ASN A 185 -10.34 6.69 9.69
CA ASN A 185 -8.91 6.85 9.58
C ASN A 185 -8.52 7.42 8.22
N ARG A 186 -7.49 8.26 8.19
CA ARG A 186 -6.89 8.76 6.96
C ARG A 186 -5.83 7.83 6.38
N LEU A 187 -5.29 6.94 7.21
CA LEU A 187 -4.31 5.93 6.83
C LEU A 187 -5.01 4.59 6.59
N LEU A 188 -4.94 4.11 5.35
CA LEU A 188 -5.55 2.86 4.91
C LEU A 188 -4.45 1.92 4.40
N LEU A 189 -4.29 0.76 5.02
CA LEU A 189 -3.36 -0.27 4.55
C LEU A 189 -4.11 -1.33 3.74
N ILE A 190 -3.60 -1.61 2.56
CA ILE A 190 -4.05 -2.72 1.72
C ILE A 190 -2.93 -3.74 1.65
N ASP A 191 -3.17 -4.88 2.27
CA ASP A 191 -2.27 -6.01 2.38
C ASP A 191 -3.02 -7.33 2.10
N TYR A 192 -2.37 -8.45 2.34
CA TYR A 192 -2.99 -9.75 2.15
C TYR A 192 -4.24 -9.96 3.03
N SER A 193 -4.35 -9.31 4.18
CA SER A 193 -5.50 -9.47 5.08
C SER A 193 -6.73 -8.66 4.63
N THR A 194 -6.54 -7.59 3.87
CA THR A 194 -7.60 -6.64 3.46
C THR A 194 -7.99 -6.74 1.99
N HIS A 195 -7.34 -7.60 1.22
CA HIS A 195 -7.52 -7.68 -0.23
C HIS A 195 -8.94 -8.09 -0.67
N LEU A 196 -9.62 -8.95 0.09
CA LEU A 196 -10.99 -9.35 -0.21
C LEU A 196 -11.98 -8.20 -0.01
N GLU A 197 -11.75 -7.31 0.93
CA GLU A 197 -12.56 -6.10 1.13
C GLU A 197 -12.54 -5.23 -0.13
N VAL A 198 -11.34 -5.00 -0.69
CA VAL A 198 -11.13 -4.24 -1.93
C VAL A 198 -11.80 -4.93 -3.11
N LEU A 199 -11.59 -6.23 -3.25
CA LEU A 199 -12.08 -6.99 -4.38
C LEU A 199 -13.61 -7.05 -4.39
N ILE A 200 -14.24 -7.41 -3.27
CA ILE A 200 -15.70 -7.50 -3.13
C ILE A 200 -16.35 -6.14 -3.37
N ALA A 201 -15.80 -5.05 -2.80
CA ALA A 201 -16.34 -3.71 -2.99
C ALA A 201 -16.38 -3.33 -4.48
N ASN A 202 -15.29 -3.54 -5.22
CA ASN A 202 -15.24 -3.27 -6.65
C ASN A 202 -16.16 -4.17 -7.47
N LEU A 203 -16.23 -5.47 -7.17
CA LEU A 203 -17.02 -6.42 -7.95
C LEU A 203 -18.54 -6.32 -7.67
N MET A 204 -18.93 -5.79 -6.52
CA MET A 204 -20.34 -5.56 -6.20
C MET A 204 -20.85 -4.24 -6.79
N ILE A 205 -20.09 -3.15 -6.67
CA ILE A 205 -20.56 -1.79 -6.99
C ILE A 205 -19.92 -1.22 -8.26
N GLY A 206 -18.69 -1.64 -8.59
CA GLY A 206 -17.93 -1.09 -9.72
C GLY A 206 -18.64 -1.26 -11.07
N GLU A 207 -18.27 -0.40 -12.01
CA GLU A 207 -18.76 -0.45 -13.40
C GLU A 207 -18.41 -1.79 -14.08
N PRO A 208 -19.23 -2.28 -15.03
CA PRO A 208 -19.01 -3.56 -15.70
C PRO A 208 -17.61 -3.69 -16.35
N SER A 209 -17.12 -2.64 -17.00
CA SER A 209 -15.79 -2.59 -17.61
C SER A 209 -14.67 -2.78 -16.59
N LEU A 210 -14.79 -2.13 -15.43
CA LEU A 210 -13.85 -2.24 -14.34
C LEU A 210 -13.88 -3.64 -13.71
N ARG A 211 -15.09 -4.17 -13.43
CA ARG A 211 -15.25 -5.53 -12.89
C ARG A 211 -14.54 -6.56 -13.75
N SER A 212 -14.74 -6.50 -15.08
CA SER A 212 -14.08 -7.39 -16.02
C SER A 212 -12.56 -7.21 -16.02
N ALA A 213 -12.08 -5.98 -16.06
CA ALA A 213 -10.64 -5.68 -16.07
C ALA A 213 -9.90 -6.21 -14.82
N LEU A 214 -10.56 -6.24 -13.66
CA LEU A 214 -9.97 -6.72 -12.41
C LEU A 214 -9.76 -8.24 -12.36
N ILE A 215 -10.59 -9.03 -13.05
CA ILE A 215 -10.56 -10.50 -12.97
C ILE A 215 -10.13 -11.18 -14.28
N GLU A 216 -10.01 -10.41 -15.39
CA GLU A 216 -9.63 -10.93 -16.70
C GLU A 216 -8.27 -11.66 -16.68
N HIS A 217 -7.31 -11.14 -15.92
CA HIS A 217 -5.96 -11.71 -15.82
C HIS A 217 -5.94 -13.14 -15.23
N ALA A 218 -6.90 -13.45 -14.35
CA ALA A 218 -7.09 -14.78 -13.78
C ALA A 218 -8.03 -15.67 -14.64
N LYS A 219 -8.48 -15.15 -15.80
CA LYS A 219 -9.43 -15.82 -16.69
C LYS A 219 -10.74 -16.18 -15.99
N LEU A 220 -11.16 -15.35 -15.06
CA LEU A 220 -12.44 -15.46 -14.38
C LEU A 220 -13.50 -14.67 -15.13
N GLU A 221 -14.76 -15.12 -15.09
CA GLU A 221 -15.87 -14.45 -15.75
C GLU A 221 -16.57 -13.45 -14.83
N ASN A 222 -16.95 -13.92 -13.64
CA ASN A 222 -17.65 -13.09 -12.68
C ASN A 222 -17.53 -13.67 -11.25
N LEU A 223 -17.78 -12.82 -10.28
CA LEU A 223 -18.02 -13.22 -8.90
C LEU A 223 -19.40 -13.91 -8.84
N SER A 224 -19.48 -15.13 -8.33
CA SER A 224 -20.71 -15.90 -8.25
C SER A 224 -21.36 -15.86 -6.87
N SER A 225 -20.58 -15.98 -5.82
CA SER A 225 -21.07 -15.90 -4.43
C SER A 225 -19.96 -15.54 -3.47
N TRP A 226 -20.34 -15.03 -2.31
CA TRP A 226 -19.42 -14.82 -1.19
C TRP A 226 -20.14 -14.93 0.14
N ARG A 227 -19.38 -15.33 1.16
CA ARG A 227 -19.85 -15.45 2.56
C ARG A 227 -18.96 -14.64 3.47
N CYS A 228 -19.56 -13.91 4.40
CA CYS A 228 -18.82 -13.30 5.50
C CYS A 228 -19.46 -13.65 6.85
N ILE A 229 -18.63 -13.58 7.89
CA ILE A 229 -19.02 -13.85 9.27
C ILE A 229 -18.68 -12.61 10.11
N ILE A 230 -19.63 -12.22 10.98
CA ILE A 230 -19.43 -11.21 12.01
C ILE A 230 -19.65 -11.86 13.36
N GLN A 231 -18.57 -11.98 14.13
CA GLN A 231 -18.57 -12.65 15.44
C GLN A 231 -18.32 -11.63 16.55
N LEU A 232 -19.31 -11.41 17.40
CA LEU A 232 -19.26 -10.35 18.42
C LEU A 232 -19.04 -10.88 19.83
N ASN A 233 -19.33 -12.17 20.10
CA ASN A 233 -19.09 -12.78 21.40
C ASN A 233 -17.68 -13.36 21.49
N HIS A 234 -16.79 -12.66 22.18
CA HIS A 234 -15.43 -13.09 22.39
C HIS A 234 -15.11 -13.26 23.88
N ALA A 235 -14.52 -14.38 24.23
CA ALA A 235 -14.11 -14.69 25.61
C ALA A 235 -13.07 -13.71 26.18
N GLY A 236 -12.34 -13.02 25.32
CA GLY A 236 -11.36 -11.98 25.69
C GLY A 236 -11.92 -10.56 25.73
N SER A 237 -13.16 -10.35 25.31
CA SER A 237 -13.79 -9.04 25.45
C SER A 237 -14.03 -8.75 26.93
N PRO A 238 -13.65 -7.58 27.46
CA PRO A 238 -14.04 -7.20 28.82
C PRO A 238 -15.55 -7.30 28.92
N ASN A 239 -16.04 -7.91 30.00
CA ASN A 239 -17.47 -8.09 30.27
C ASN A 239 -18.25 -6.87 29.82
N ALA A 240 -19.28 -7.08 29.03
CA ALA A 240 -20.19 -6.01 28.65
C ALA A 240 -20.64 -5.30 29.93
N PRO A 241 -20.68 -3.96 29.94
CA PRO A 241 -21.12 -3.23 31.10
C PRO A 241 -22.51 -3.72 31.51
N ARG A 242 -22.72 -3.98 32.79
CA ARG A 242 -24.04 -4.33 33.32
C ARG A 242 -25.01 -3.22 32.92
N GLY A 243 -25.94 -3.50 32.04
CA GLY A 243 -26.93 -2.52 31.57
C GLY A 243 -26.83 -2.11 30.10
N ALA A 244 -26.03 -2.81 29.28
CA ALA A 244 -26.04 -2.58 27.83
C ALA A 244 -27.47 -2.70 27.26
N LYS A 245 -27.94 -1.65 26.58
CA LYS A 245 -29.29 -1.56 26.02
C LYS A 245 -29.61 -2.67 24.99
N THR A 246 -28.57 -3.24 24.39
CA THR A 246 -28.69 -4.26 23.32
C THR A 246 -28.80 -5.70 23.86
N GLY A 247 -28.58 -5.94 25.16
CA GLY A 247 -28.49 -7.32 25.70
C GLY A 247 -27.27 -8.11 25.26
N ARG A 248 -26.42 -7.54 24.37
CA ARG A 248 -25.21 -8.18 23.83
C ARG A 248 -24.16 -8.35 24.91
N LYS A 249 -23.51 -9.51 24.98
CA LYS A 249 -22.51 -9.85 26.01
C LYS A 249 -21.07 -9.57 25.55
N GLY A 250 -20.84 -9.55 24.25
CA GLY A 250 -19.55 -9.37 23.63
C GLY A 250 -19.25 -7.91 23.26
N ILE A 251 -18.69 -7.75 22.06
CA ILE A 251 -18.30 -6.43 21.51
C ILE A 251 -19.54 -5.58 21.28
N GLN A 252 -19.57 -4.39 21.88
CA GLN A 252 -20.58 -3.39 21.62
C GLN A 252 -20.18 -2.59 20.35
N LEU A 253 -21.19 -2.20 19.55
CA LEU A 253 -20.98 -1.45 18.32
C LEU A 253 -21.60 -0.07 18.43
N THR A 254 -21.08 0.89 17.68
CA THR A 254 -21.69 2.20 17.46
C THR A 254 -22.94 2.06 16.60
N GLU A 255 -23.84 3.06 16.63
CA GLU A 255 -25.04 3.05 15.78
C GLU A 255 -24.70 2.93 14.29
N GLU A 256 -23.59 3.49 13.86
CA GLU A 256 -23.09 3.37 12.49
C GLU A 256 -22.79 1.92 12.11
N LEU A 257 -22.06 1.19 12.94
CA LEU A 257 -21.68 -0.21 12.68
C LEU A 257 -22.90 -1.15 12.77
N GLU A 258 -23.84 -0.90 13.69
CA GLU A 258 -25.13 -1.62 13.72
C GLU A 258 -25.93 -1.39 12.43
N ARG A 259 -25.92 -0.17 11.90
CA ARG A 259 -26.57 0.14 10.62
C ARG A 259 -25.93 -0.63 9.47
N TYR A 260 -24.60 -0.79 9.43
CA TYR A 260 -23.93 -1.60 8.41
C TYR A 260 -24.34 -3.06 8.47
N ILE A 261 -24.48 -3.63 9.67
CA ILE A 261 -25.00 -5.00 9.84
C ILE A 261 -26.43 -5.09 9.31
N ASP A 262 -27.29 -4.12 9.60
CA ASP A 262 -28.68 -4.12 9.11
C ASP A 262 -28.75 -3.94 7.59
N GLN A 263 -27.86 -3.15 7.00
CA GLN A 263 -27.75 -3.03 5.54
C GLN A 263 -27.29 -4.36 4.91
N LEU A 264 -26.31 -5.05 5.50
CA LEU A 264 -25.89 -6.38 5.04
C LEU A 264 -27.03 -7.41 5.14
N LYS A 265 -27.85 -7.41 6.22
CA LYS A 265 -29.04 -8.28 6.34
C LYS A 265 -30.02 -8.05 5.18
N ARG A 266 -30.22 -6.80 4.78
CA ARG A 266 -31.15 -6.43 3.70
C ARG A 266 -30.62 -6.80 2.31
N CYS A 267 -29.30 -6.84 2.12
CA CYS A 267 -28.65 -7.20 0.87
C CYS A 267 -28.39 -8.72 0.74
N ALA A 268 -28.32 -9.44 1.85
CA ALA A 268 -27.98 -10.86 1.85
C ALA A 268 -29.06 -11.70 1.17
N THR A 269 -28.63 -12.70 0.41
CA THR A 269 -29.54 -13.74 -0.14
C THR A 269 -30.14 -14.55 0.99
N CYS A 270 -29.32 -14.91 1.97
CA CYS A 270 -29.79 -15.39 3.26
C CYS A 270 -28.79 -14.99 4.36
N TRP A 271 -29.27 -14.97 5.58
CA TRP A 271 -28.45 -14.73 6.76
C TRP A 271 -28.99 -15.50 7.96
N ASP A 272 -28.08 -15.83 8.88
CA ASP A 272 -28.40 -16.49 10.15
C ASP A 272 -27.79 -15.71 11.32
N TYR A 273 -28.42 -15.78 12.48
CA TYR A 273 -27.89 -15.22 13.71
C TYR A 273 -27.97 -16.23 14.85
N GLN A 274 -26.82 -16.65 15.30
CA GLN A 274 -26.67 -17.55 16.44
C GLN A 274 -26.59 -16.73 17.74
N GLU A 275 -27.71 -16.55 18.42
CA GLU A 275 -27.82 -15.72 19.62
C GLU A 275 -26.84 -16.14 20.74
N LYS A 276 -26.65 -17.45 20.96
CA LYS A 276 -25.74 -17.97 21.99
C LYS A 276 -24.29 -17.53 21.80
N HIS A 277 -23.87 -17.40 20.56
CA HIS A 277 -22.50 -17.08 20.16
C HIS A 277 -22.36 -15.67 19.57
N GLU A 278 -23.45 -14.93 19.44
CA GLU A 278 -23.51 -13.59 18.83
C GLU A 278 -22.79 -13.54 17.48
N VAL A 279 -23.08 -14.56 16.62
CA VAL A 279 -22.47 -14.72 15.30
C VAL A 279 -23.50 -14.49 14.23
N TYR A 280 -23.23 -13.56 13.32
CA TYR A 280 -23.96 -13.40 12.07
C TYR A 280 -23.20 -14.11 10.95
N THR A 281 -23.91 -14.87 10.13
CA THR A 281 -23.44 -15.45 8.88
C THR A 281 -24.25 -14.87 7.74
N PHE A 282 -23.60 -14.32 6.74
CA PHE A 282 -24.25 -13.73 5.57
C PHE A 282 -23.81 -14.43 4.30
N ASP A 283 -24.77 -14.86 3.49
CA ASP A 283 -24.56 -15.45 2.16
C ASP A 283 -25.10 -14.54 1.08
N PHE A 284 -24.29 -14.28 0.06
CA PHE A 284 -24.63 -13.46 -1.07
C PHE A 284 -24.45 -14.23 -2.37
N LEU A 285 -25.55 -14.49 -3.09
CA LEU A 285 -25.50 -14.89 -4.49
C LEU A 285 -25.40 -13.63 -5.36
N VAL A 286 -24.41 -13.59 -6.23
CA VAL A 286 -24.10 -12.38 -6.98
C VAL A 286 -24.79 -12.38 -8.32
N GLY A 287 -25.68 -11.40 -8.51
CA GLY A 287 -26.41 -11.13 -9.73
C GLY A 287 -26.69 -9.64 -9.84
N GLU A 288 -27.37 -9.19 -10.89
CA GLU A 288 -27.64 -7.75 -11.04
C GLU A 288 -28.57 -7.24 -9.93
N ALA A 289 -29.59 -8.00 -9.57
CA ALA A 289 -30.50 -7.64 -8.47
C ALA A 289 -29.77 -7.48 -7.12
N SER A 290 -28.81 -8.37 -6.81
CA SER A 290 -28.02 -8.20 -5.58
C SER A 290 -27.13 -6.96 -5.63
N ARG A 291 -26.52 -6.65 -6.79
CA ARG A 291 -25.73 -5.43 -6.98
C ARG A 291 -26.57 -4.16 -6.85
N GLU A 292 -27.77 -4.15 -7.41
CA GLU A 292 -28.73 -3.04 -7.22
C GLU A 292 -29.06 -2.85 -5.74
N GLY A 293 -29.30 -3.94 -5.01
CA GLY A 293 -29.53 -3.89 -3.56
C GLY A 293 -28.36 -3.25 -2.79
N PHE A 294 -27.12 -3.55 -3.18
CA PHE A 294 -25.95 -2.90 -2.58
C PHE A 294 -25.87 -1.42 -2.95
N ARG A 295 -26.17 -1.02 -4.20
CA ARG A 295 -26.16 0.40 -4.65
C ARG A 295 -27.21 1.27 -3.94
N GLU A 296 -28.26 0.69 -3.38
CA GLU A 296 -29.22 1.42 -2.53
C GLU A 296 -28.57 1.99 -1.26
N PHE A 297 -27.52 1.35 -0.74
CA PHE A 297 -26.86 1.74 0.49
C PHE A 297 -25.49 2.36 0.28
N TRP A 298 -24.75 1.95 -0.76
CA TRP A 298 -23.39 2.38 -1.05
C TRP A 298 -23.31 2.88 -2.50
N GLN A 299 -22.96 4.15 -2.65
CA GLN A 299 -22.94 4.80 -3.95
C GLN A 299 -21.67 4.50 -4.75
N SER A 300 -20.58 4.18 -4.07
CA SER A 300 -19.28 3.90 -4.67
C SER A 300 -18.63 2.64 -4.08
N PRO A 301 -17.69 2.01 -4.80
CA PRO A 301 -16.87 0.93 -4.23
C PRO A 301 -16.13 1.36 -2.96
N SER A 302 -15.67 2.61 -2.88
CA SER A 302 -15.02 3.17 -1.69
C SER A 302 -15.94 3.19 -0.47
N ASP A 303 -17.23 3.52 -0.64
CA ASP A 303 -18.20 3.54 0.46
C ASP A 303 -18.42 2.14 1.04
N LEU A 304 -18.61 1.14 0.17
CA LEU A 304 -18.75 -0.25 0.60
C LEU A 304 -17.46 -0.76 1.27
N TYR A 305 -16.31 -0.48 0.66
CA TYR A 305 -15.02 -0.83 1.24
C TYR A 305 -14.86 -0.26 2.65
N ARG A 306 -15.08 1.07 2.83
CA ARG A 306 -14.97 1.73 4.14
C ARG A 306 -15.89 1.09 5.17
N SER A 307 -17.11 0.73 4.79
CA SER A 307 -18.08 0.08 5.69
C SER A 307 -17.62 -1.31 6.13
N ILE A 308 -17.14 -2.13 5.19
CA ILE A 308 -16.58 -3.46 5.48
C ILE A 308 -15.29 -3.32 6.30
N HIS A 309 -14.40 -2.40 5.90
CA HIS A 309 -13.12 -2.17 6.56
C HIS A 309 -13.29 -1.71 8.02
N LYS A 310 -14.27 -0.86 8.31
CA LYS A 310 -14.60 -0.48 9.70
C LYS A 310 -14.97 -1.67 10.58
N LEU A 311 -15.70 -2.64 10.04
CA LEU A 311 -16.00 -3.89 10.75
C LEU A 311 -14.74 -4.76 10.90
N ALA A 312 -13.92 -4.84 9.86
CA ALA A 312 -12.66 -5.61 9.88
C ALA A 312 -11.61 -5.02 10.83
N MET A 313 -11.54 -3.69 10.96
CA MET A 313 -10.64 -3.05 11.94
C MET A 313 -10.92 -3.47 13.38
N LEU A 314 -12.15 -3.89 13.71
CA LEU A 314 -12.47 -4.44 15.03
C LEU A 314 -11.73 -5.74 15.34
N ASN A 315 -11.15 -6.41 14.36
CA ASN A 315 -10.29 -7.57 14.58
C ASN A 315 -9.13 -7.26 15.54
N ASP A 316 -8.66 -6.02 15.56
CA ASP A 316 -7.60 -5.58 16.46
C ASP A 316 -8.02 -5.63 17.94
N LEU A 317 -9.32 -5.62 18.25
CA LEU A 317 -9.82 -5.82 19.63
C LEU A 317 -9.52 -7.23 20.15
N MET A 318 -9.29 -8.21 19.25
CA MET A 318 -8.93 -9.57 19.61
C MET A 318 -7.47 -9.69 20.03
N ILE A 319 -6.63 -8.73 19.69
CA ILE A 319 -5.26 -8.64 20.18
C ILE A 319 -5.30 -8.13 21.64
N PRO A 320 -4.68 -8.84 22.61
CA PRO A 320 -4.68 -8.41 23.99
C PRO A 320 -4.20 -6.96 24.17
N LYS A 321 -4.88 -6.17 24.97
CA LYS A 321 -4.53 -4.75 25.22
C LYS A 321 -3.07 -4.58 25.64
N THR A 322 -2.55 -5.50 26.46
CA THR A 322 -1.15 -5.51 26.88
C THR A 322 -0.17 -5.64 25.71
N ALA A 323 -0.52 -6.47 24.70
CA ALA A 323 0.28 -6.61 23.49
C ALA A 323 0.23 -5.34 22.64
N ARG A 324 -0.97 -4.76 22.43
CA ARG A 324 -1.14 -3.50 21.68
C ARG A 324 -0.38 -2.34 22.34
N THR A 325 -0.48 -2.20 23.67
CA THR A 325 0.26 -1.16 24.42
C THR A 325 1.77 -1.39 24.35
N ARG A 326 2.23 -2.66 24.39
CA ARG A 326 3.65 -3.00 24.25
C ARG A 326 4.16 -2.58 22.87
N ILE A 327 3.44 -2.92 21.81
CA ILE A 327 3.82 -2.55 20.44
C ILE A 327 3.93 -1.04 20.30
N LYS A 328 2.92 -0.27 20.76
CA LYS A 328 2.97 1.20 20.74
C LYS A 328 4.23 1.72 21.45
N ARG A 329 4.52 1.21 22.65
CA ARG A 329 5.71 1.59 23.42
C ARG A 329 7.01 1.15 22.73
N ASP A 330 7.03 -0.04 22.11
CA ASP A 330 8.22 -0.55 21.43
C ASP A 330 8.52 0.30 20.18
N ILE A 331 7.50 0.76 19.44
CA ILE A 331 7.63 1.72 18.36
C ILE A 331 8.20 3.05 18.85
N GLU A 332 7.66 3.62 19.94
CA GLU A 332 8.13 4.85 20.55
C GLU A 332 9.60 4.75 21.02
N ASN A 333 10.02 3.58 21.50
CA ASN A 333 11.38 3.32 22.02
C ASN A 333 12.35 2.71 21.00
N LYS A 334 12.03 2.72 19.70
CA LYS A 334 12.90 2.16 18.64
C LYS A 334 13.10 0.63 18.70
N HIS A 335 12.29 -0.08 19.47
CA HIS A 335 12.30 -1.53 19.50
C HIS A 335 11.18 -2.06 18.61
N PHE A 336 11.52 -2.60 17.47
CA PHE A 336 10.53 -3.22 16.59
C PHE A 336 10.22 -4.62 17.09
N ALA A 337 8.93 -4.91 17.25
CA ALA A 337 8.49 -6.29 17.35
C ALA A 337 8.84 -7.00 16.04
N ALA A 338 9.32 -8.22 16.14
CA ALA A 338 9.65 -9.03 14.96
C ALA A 338 8.40 -9.32 14.09
N ARG A 339 7.21 -9.18 14.64
CA ARG A 339 5.93 -9.33 13.93
C ARG A 339 4.80 -8.65 14.68
N LEU A 340 3.95 -7.94 13.96
CA LEU A 340 2.69 -7.43 14.50
C LEU A 340 1.78 -8.63 14.82
N PRO A 341 1.21 -8.71 16.04
CA PRO A 341 0.33 -9.81 16.38
C PRO A 341 -0.97 -9.70 15.58
N GLU A 342 -1.35 -10.81 14.97
CA GLU A 342 -2.63 -10.97 14.30
C GLU A 342 -3.57 -11.86 15.12
N PRO A 343 -4.89 -11.60 15.11
CA PRO A 343 -5.84 -12.51 15.71
C PRO A 343 -5.92 -13.81 14.90
N GLN A 344 -6.17 -14.93 15.57
CA GLN A 344 -6.45 -16.19 14.88
C GLN A 344 -7.70 -16.05 14.02
N GLU A 345 -7.74 -16.72 12.87
CA GLU A 345 -8.81 -16.57 11.88
C GLU A 345 -10.20 -16.80 12.49
N GLU A 346 -10.36 -17.87 13.30
CA GLU A 346 -11.62 -18.20 13.97
C GLU A 346 -12.02 -17.18 15.05
N SER A 347 -11.09 -16.34 15.51
CA SER A 347 -11.36 -15.34 16.55
C SER A 347 -11.59 -13.94 15.98
N LYS A 348 -11.45 -13.74 14.67
CA LYS A 348 -11.71 -12.45 14.04
C LYS A 348 -13.17 -12.01 14.21
N VAL A 349 -13.37 -10.73 14.45
CA VAL A 349 -14.70 -10.10 14.52
C VAL A 349 -15.38 -10.13 13.17
N PHE A 350 -14.64 -9.75 12.13
CA PHE A 350 -15.11 -9.82 10.74
C PHE A 350 -14.12 -10.65 9.91
N ARG A 351 -14.65 -11.55 9.07
CA ARG A 351 -13.88 -12.29 8.09
C ARG A 351 -14.73 -12.69 6.89
N PHE A 352 -14.09 -12.81 5.74
CA PHE A 352 -14.64 -13.57 4.61
C PHE A 352 -14.36 -15.06 4.84
N GLU A 353 -15.39 -15.88 4.71
CA GLU A 353 -15.25 -17.34 4.86
C GLU A 353 -15.13 -18.03 3.52
N GLU A 354 -15.84 -17.52 2.51
CA GLU A 354 -15.87 -18.11 1.18
C GLU A 354 -16.08 -17.04 0.11
N VAL A 355 -15.31 -17.10 -0.98
CA VAL A 355 -15.48 -16.23 -2.15
C VAL A 355 -15.33 -17.07 -3.41
N ARG A 356 -16.38 -17.18 -4.20
CA ARG A 356 -16.43 -18.03 -5.40
C ARG A 356 -16.61 -17.23 -6.67
N PHE A 357 -15.91 -17.65 -7.70
CA PHE A 357 -15.99 -17.13 -9.05
C PHE A 357 -16.49 -18.20 -10.02
N ASN A 358 -16.97 -17.76 -11.18
CA ASN A 358 -17.18 -18.63 -12.33
C ASN A 358 -15.97 -18.49 -13.26
N LYS A 359 -15.52 -19.64 -13.79
CA LYS A 359 -14.48 -19.74 -14.81
C LYS A 359 -15.01 -20.61 -15.94
N LEU A 360 -14.73 -20.26 -17.18
CA LEU A 360 -15.07 -21.14 -18.31
C LEU A 360 -14.16 -22.37 -18.31
N SER A 361 -14.77 -23.54 -18.26
CA SER A 361 -14.07 -24.80 -18.50
C SER A 361 -13.65 -24.92 -19.95
N LYS A 362 -12.83 -25.92 -20.29
CA LYS A 362 -12.43 -26.21 -21.68
C LYS A 362 -13.64 -26.46 -22.59
N ASP A 363 -14.73 -26.91 -22.04
CA ASP A 363 -15.99 -27.22 -22.75
C ASP A 363 -16.94 -26.01 -22.82
N GLY A 364 -16.49 -24.82 -22.41
CA GLY A 364 -17.29 -23.58 -22.44
C GLY A 364 -18.40 -23.50 -21.36
N LYS A 365 -18.38 -24.38 -20.37
CA LYS A 365 -19.34 -24.33 -19.25
C LYS A 365 -18.75 -23.57 -18.08
N PRO A 366 -19.57 -22.78 -17.36
CA PRO A 366 -19.11 -22.11 -16.14
C PRO A 366 -18.89 -23.17 -15.03
N GLU A 367 -17.68 -23.13 -14.45
CA GLU A 367 -17.30 -23.96 -13.30
C GLU A 367 -17.01 -23.03 -12.12
N PRO A 368 -17.53 -23.33 -10.91
CA PRO A 368 -17.24 -22.56 -9.73
C PRO A 368 -15.79 -22.80 -9.30
N VAL A 369 -15.07 -21.71 -9.02
CA VAL A 369 -13.69 -21.71 -8.55
C VAL A 369 -13.61 -20.88 -7.28
N ASP A 370 -13.00 -21.43 -6.24
CA ASP A 370 -12.76 -20.71 -5.02
C ASP A 370 -11.60 -19.71 -5.20
N TYR A 371 -11.72 -18.54 -4.59
CA TYR A 371 -10.72 -17.48 -4.65
C TYR A 371 -9.33 -17.94 -4.17
N VAL A 372 -9.26 -18.76 -3.12
CA VAL A 372 -8.01 -19.29 -2.58
C VAL A 372 -7.22 -20.18 -3.57
N SER A 373 -7.86 -20.62 -4.66
CA SER A 373 -7.19 -21.42 -5.71
C SER A 373 -6.40 -20.57 -6.71
N LEU A 374 -6.52 -19.25 -6.66
CA LEU A 374 -5.75 -18.34 -7.50
C LEU A 374 -4.30 -18.30 -7.03
N SER A 375 -3.38 -18.00 -7.96
CA SER A 375 -1.97 -17.79 -7.63
C SER A 375 -1.76 -16.45 -6.93
N ASP A 376 -0.68 -16.33 -6.15
CA ASP A 376 -0.31 -15.08 -5.44
C ASP A 376 -0.23 -13.88 -6.39
N GLY A 377 0.31 -14.06 -7.59
CA GLY A 377 0.37 -12.98 -8.59
C GLY A 377 -1.00 -12.55 -9.12
N GLU A 378 -1.99 -13.47 -9.20
CA GLU A 378 -3.38 -13.15 -9.55
C GLU A 378 -4.05 -12.37 -8.43
N HIS A 379 -3.85 -12.80 -7.18
CA HIS A 379 -4.31 -12.07 -6.00
C HIS A 379 -3.73 -10.66 -5.96
N GLN A 380 -2.42 -10.52 -6.11
CA GLN A 380 -1.73 -9.24 -6.07
C GLN A 380 -2.22 -8.27 -7.15
N GLN A 381 -2.44 -8.75 -8.38
CA GLN A 381 -2.99 -7.90 -9.43
C GLN A 381 -4.38 -7.37 -9.07
N ALA A 382 -5.28 -8.25 -8.62
CA ALA A 382 -6.63 -7.85 -8.22
C ALA A 382 -6.61 -6.81 -7.08
N GLN A 383 -5.70 -6.96 -6.12
CA GLN A 383 -5.50 -6.01 -5.03
C GLN A 383 -5.06 -4.64 -5.52
N VAL A 384 -3.92 -4.60 -6.24
CA VAL A 384 -3.29 -3.34 -6.68
C VAL A 384 -4.22 -2.57 -7.61
N PHE A 385 -4.76 -3.21 -8.63
CA PHE A 385 -5.66 -2.53 -9.57
C PHE A 385 -7.01 -2.21 -8.94
N GLY A 386 -7.54 -3.07 -8.06
CA GLY A 386 -8.75 -2.80 -7.30
C GLY A 386 -8.61 -1.59 -6.37
N MET A 387 -7.45 -1.43 -5.71
CA MET A 387 -7.14 -0.28 -4.89
C MET A 387 -7.22 1.03 -5.70
N PHE A 388 -6.53 1.11 -6.83
CA PHE A 388 -6.56 2.30 -7.68
C PHE A 388 -7.95 2.57 -8.27
N ALA A 389 -8.68 1.52 -8.62
CA ALA A 389 -10.02 1.64 -9.14
C ALA A 389 -11.03 2.20 -8.12
N MET A 390 -10.82 1.87 -6.85
CA MET A 390 -11.71 2.24 -5.75
C MET A 390 -11.39 3.62 -5.17
N MET A 391 -10.10 3.94 -4.96
CA MET A 391 -9.65 5.17 -4.31
C MET A 391 -9.53 6.31 -5.34
N ARG A 392 -10.64 7.03 -5.57
CA ARG A 392 -10.73 8.11 -6.57
C ARG A 392 -10.67 9.50 -5.96
N ASP A 393 -10.55 9.61 -4.65
CA ASP A 393 -10.50 10.90 -3.99
C ASP A 393 -9.30 11.71 -4.48
N PRO A 394 -9.48 12.99 -4.82
CA PRO A 394 -8.37 13.87 -5.16
C PRO A 394 -7.42 13.98 -3.96
N ARG A 395 -6.14 14.22 -4.23
CA ARG A 395 -5.10 14.34 -3.22
C ARG A 395 -4.85 13.06 -2.39
N THR A 396 -5.26 11.89 -2.89
CA THR A 396 -4.84 10.60 -2.32
C THR A 396 -3.35 10.40 -2.57
N LEU A 397 -2.63 10.02 -1.53
CA LEU A 397 -1.22 9.63 -1.58
C LEU A 397 -1.11 8.09 -1.50
N PHE A 398 -0.59 7.47 -2.54
CA PHE A 398 -0.31 6.04 -2.58
C PHE A 398 1.16 5.77 -2.25
N LEU A 399 1.40 4.87 -1.31
CA LEU A 399 2.71 4.41 -0.88
C LEU A 399 2.79 2.91 -1.09
N LEU A 400 3.44 2.48 -2.17
CA LEU A 400 3.44 1.09 -2.63
C LEU A 400 4.82 0.46 -2.43
N ASP A 401 4.89 -0.58 -1.61
CA ASP A 401 6.11 -1.33 -1.40
C ASP A 401 6.12 -2.59 -2.23
N GLU A 402 6.94 -2.60 -3.29
CA GLU A 402 7.12 -3.68 -4.26
C GLU A 402 5.80 -4.25 -4.83
N PRO A 403 4.93 -3.42 -5.41
CA PRO A 403 3.59 -3.86 -5.82
C PRO A 403 3.59 -4.91 -6.94
N GLU A 404 4.73 -5.18 -7.56
CA GLU A 404 4.89 -6.16 -8.64
C GLU A 404 5.68 -7.43 -8.25
N SER A 405 6.00 -7.62 -6.97
CA SER A 405 6.96 -8.66 -6.52
C SER A 405 6.53 -10.09 -6.88
N HIS A 406 5.23 -10.42 -6.81
CA HIS A 406 4.70 -11.74 -7.17
C HIS A 406 4.28 -11.86 -8.64
N PHE A 407 4.42 -10.79 -9.43
CA PHE A 407 4.07 -10.84 -10.85
C PHE A 407 5.09 -11.67 -11.62
N ASN A 408 4.61 -12.49 -12.54
CA ASN A 408 5.49 -13.11 -13.52
C ASN A 408 6.14 -12.04 -14.43
N PRO A 409 7.26 -12.34 -15.13
CA PRO A 409 7.95 -11.35 -15.95
C PRO A 409 7.07 -10.66 -17.01
N GLN A 410 6.13 -11.38 -17.63
CA GLN A 410 5.23 -10.80 -18.63
C GLN A 410 4.28 -9.76 -18.02
N TRP A 411 3.88 -9.95 -16.78
CA TRP A 411 3.00 -9.02 -16.08
C TRP A 411 3.78 -7.82 -15.53
N ARG A 412 5.02 -8.04 -15.07
CA ARG A 412 5.91 -6.93 -14.65
C ARG A 412 6.14 -5.93 -15.77
N VAL A 413 6.39 -6.39 -16.98
CA VAL A 413 6.55 -5.53 -18.19
C VAL A 413 5.28 -4.72 -18.50
N LYS A 414 4.10 -5.21 -18.13
CA LYS A 414 2.81 -4.54 -18.41
C LYS A 414 2.27 -3.72 -17.23
N PHE A 415 2.95 -3.70 -16.11
CA PHE A 415 2.43 -3.15 -14.86
C PHE A 415 2.04 -1.66 -15.00
N ILE A 416 2.97 -0.80 -15.38
CA ILE A 416 2.71 0.63 -15.56
C ILE A 416 1.69 0.89 -16.66
N SER A 417 1.81 0.19 -17.79
CA SER A 417 0.84 0.32 -18.89
C SER A 417 -0.59 -0.06 -18.47
N ARG A 418 -0.76 -1.07 -17.63
CA ARG A 418 -2.08 -1.46 -17.09
C ARG A 418 -2.59 -0.43 -16.10
N LEU A 419 -1.72 0.06 -15.21
CA LEU A 419 -2.08 1.10 -14.25
C LEU A 419 -2.62 2.36 -14.95
N THR A 420 -1.94 2.80 -16.00
CA THR A 420 -2.32 4.00 -16.77
C THR A 420 -3.55 3.81 -17.67
N LYS A 421 -3.94 2.56 -17.94
CA LYS A 421 -5.09 2.20 -18.79
C LYS A 421 -6.30 1.72 -18.01
N LEU A 422 -6.26 1.76 -16.68
CA LEU A 422 -7.46 1.45 -15.90
C LEU A 422 -8.61 2.33 -16.36
N PRO A 423 -9.81 1.76 -16.58
CA PRO A 423 -10.99 2.52 -17.01
C PRO A 423 -11.56 3.32 -15.84
N VAL A 424 -10.77 4.27 -15.35
CA VAL A 424 -11.08 5.09 -14.18
C VAL A 424 -10.98 6.56 -14.59
N GLU A 425 -12.10 7.26 -14.52
CA GLU A 425 -12.14 8.71 -14.69
C GLU A 425 -11.74 9.39 -13.38
N GLY A 426 -11.04 10.51 -13.46
CA GLY A 426 -10.83 11.40 -12.31
C GLY A 426 -9.61 11.11 -11.44
N LEU A 427 -8.62 10.33 -11.88
CA LEU A 427 -7.34 10.16 -11.17
C LEU A 427 -6.47 11.45 -11.22
N ILE A 428 -7.10 12.60 -11.18
CA ILE A 428 -6.43 13.90 -11.22
C ILE A 428 -5.99 14.25 -9.80
N ASP A 429 -4.75 14.73 -9.68
CA ASP A 429 -4.15 15.22 -8.43
C ASP A 429 -3.85 14.15 -7.36
N GLN A 430 -3.61 12.91 -7.78
CA GLN A 430 -3.10 11.85 -6.91
C GLN A 430 -1.58 11.73 -7.02
N GLU A 431 -0.93 11.29 -5.97
CA GLU A 431 0.51 11.04 -5.94
C GLU A 431 0.77 9.56 -5.66
N ILE A 432 1.69 8.98 -6.44
CA ILE A 432 2.09 7.58 -6.27
C ILE A 432 3.59 7.52 -6.05
N LEU A 433 4.00 7.02 -4.90
CA LEU A 433 5.37 6.58 -4.62
C LEU A 433 5.39 5.07 -4.60
N LEU A 434 6.25 4.46 -5.38
CA LEU A 434 6.44 3.01 -5.35
C LEU A 434 7.92 2.64 -5.21
N THR A 435 8.19 1.58 -4.49
CA THR A 435 9.51 0.94 -4.46
C THR A 435 9.54 -0.22 -5.45
N SER A 436 10.69 -0.46 -6.06
CA SER A 436 10.89 -1.62 -6.91
C SER A 436 12.34 -2.10 -6.86
N HIS A 437 12.51 -3.41 -7.01
CA HIS A 437 13.79 -4.08 -7.25
C HIS A 437 13.91 -4.59 -8.70
N ALA A 438 12.91 -4.31 -9.53
CA ALA A 438 12.84 -4.81 -10.89
C ALA A 438 13.16 -3.70 -11.93
N PRO A 439 13.98 -3.99 -12.94
CA PRO A 439 14.29 -3.04 -14.01
C PRO A 439 13.07 -2.73 -14.89
N PHE A 440 12.05 -3.59 -14.86
CA PHE A 440 10.86 -3.49 -15.72
C PHE A 440 10.08 -2.21 -15.50
N VAL A 441 9.87 -1.82 -14.22
CA VAL A 441 9.12 -0.61 -13.86
C VAL A 441 9.86 0.64 -14.31
N ALA A 442 11.18 0.68 -14.13
CA ALA A 442 11.99 1.82 -14.51
C ALA A 442 12.02 2.04 -16.04
N SER A 443 11.94 0.96 -16.82
CA SER A 443 11.94 1.05 -18.29
C SER A 443 10.67 1.73 -18.86
N ASP A 444 9.58 1.77 -18.09
CA ASP A 444 8.34 2.47 -18.46
C ASP A 444 8.30 3.92 -17.96
N LEU A 445 9.31 4.37 -17.21
CA LEU A 445 9.38 5.69 -16.58
C LEU A 445 10.60 6.49 -17.08
N THR A 446 10.43 7.79 -17.27
CA THR A 446 11.56 8.69 -17.56
C THR A 446 12.44 8.84 -16.32
N ARG A 447 13.72 9.18 -16.50
CA ARG A 447 14.68 9.40 -15.41
C ARG A 447 14.20 10.37 -14.33
N ASP A 448 13.36 11.33 -14.69
CA ASP A 448 12.79 12.27 -13.72
C ASP A 448 11.80 11.63 -12.75
N HIS A 449 11.20 10.48 -13.11
CA HIS A 449 10.30 9.68 -12.30
C HIS A 449 11.01 8.55 -11.54
N VAL A 450 12.33 8.54 -11.53
CA VAL A 450 13.12 7.51 -10.84
C VAL A 450 14.07 8.16 -9.84
N ARG A 451 14.20 7.55 -8.66
CA ARG A 451 15.23 7.87 -7.65
C ARG A 451 15.96 6.60 -7.28
N ILE A 452 17.28 6.63 -7.37
CA ILE A 452 18.15 5.52 -6.98
C ILE A 452 18.58 5.74 -5.54
N PHE A 453 18.14 4.84 -4.66
CA PHE A 453 18.55 4.78 -3.26
C PHE A 453 19.80 3.93 -3.14
N SER A 454 20.83 4.49 -2.54
CA SER A 454 22.09 3.81 -2.29
C SER A 454 22.54 4.04 -0.85
N LYS A 455 23.33 3.09 -0.33
CA LYS A 455 23.93 3.16 0.99
C LYS A 455 25.44 3.04 0.84
N LEU A 456 26.16 4.11 1.18
CA LEU A 456 27.62 4.15 1.17
C LEU A 456 28.11 4.54 2.57
N ASP A 457 29.00 3.76 3.14
CA ASP A 457 29.58 4.01 4.49
C ASP A 457 28.52 4.25 5.59
N GLY A 458 27.41 3.52 5.50
CA GLY A 458 26.28 3.64 6.45
C GLY A 458 25.34 4.81 6.20
N LYS A 459 25.68 5.74 5.29
CA LYS A 459 24.83 6.87 4.93
C LYS A 459 23.99 6.56 3.72
N LEU A 460 22.71 6.96 3.79
CA LEU A 460 21.79 6.89 2.66
C LEU A 460 21.95 8.10 1.76
N SER A 461 21.80 7.86 0.47
CA SER A 461 21.67 8.89 -0.55
C SER A 461 20.63 8.50 -1.57
N ALA A 462 20.00 9.50 -2.19
CA ALA A 462 19.08 9.29 -3.30
C ALA A 462 19.42 10.25 -4.43
N SER A 463 19.52 9.74 -5.64
CA SER A 463 19.87 10.52 -6.84
C SER A 463 18.98 10.14 -8.02
N LYS A 464 18.90 11.04 -9.02
CA LYS A 464 18.32 10.68 -10.32
C LYS A 464 19.29 9.76 -11.06
N PRO A 465 18.78 8.83 -11.91
CA PRO A 465 19.63 8.05 -12.80
C PRO A 465 20.50 8.95 -13.70
N GLU A 466 21.73 8.53 -13.97
CA GLU A 466 22.61 9.22 -14.93
C GLU A 466 22.14 9.01 -16.38
N ILE A 467 21.49 7.89 -16.64
CA ILE A 467 20.95 7.51 -17.95
C ILE A 467 19.46 7.82 -18.06
N GLU A 468 18.95 7.98 -19.29
CA GLU A 468 17.50 7.95 -19.52
C GLU A 468 17.01 6.51 -19.32
N THR A 469 15.93 6.35 -18.52
CA THR A 469 15.38 5.04 -18.17
C THR A 469 14.25 4.60 -19.10
N PHE A 470 13.49 5.55 -19.64
CA PHE A 470 12.37 5.24 -20.53
C PHE A 470 12.85 4.55 -21.81
N GLY A 471 12.39 3.32 -22.04
CA GLY A 471 12.80 2.49 -23.17
C GLY A 471 14.23 1.95 -23.10
N ALA A 472 14.96 2.17 -22.01
CA ALA A 472 16.27 1.56 -21.81
C ALA A 472 16.16 0.04 -21.64
N THR A 473 17.13 -0.69 -22.15
CA THR A 473 17.19 -2.15 -21.96
C THR A 473 17.40 -2.50 -20.49
N PHE A 474 16.91 -3.66 -20.07
CA PHE A 474 17.03 -4.09 -18.67
C PHE A 474 18.47 -4.22 -18.22
N ASP A 475 19.37 -4.64 -19.09
CA ASP A 475 20.81 -4.73 -18.80
C ASP A 475 21.41 -3.35 -18.45
N ARG A 476 21.03 -2.31 -19.18
CA ARG A 476 21.47 -0.94 -18.88
C ARG A 476 20.92 -0.46 -17.55
N ILE A 477 19.66 -0.74 -17.24
CA ILE A 477 19.04 -0.36 -15.97
C ILE A 477 19.70 -1.13 -14.82
N LEU A 478 19.91 -2.44 -14.97
CA LEU A 478 20.62 -3.27 -13.97
C LEU A 478 22.01 -2.74 -13.69
N SER A 479 22.75 -2.37 -14.74
CA SER A 479 24.10 -1.84 -14.62
C SER A 479 24.14 -0.49 -13.90
N HIS A 480 23.31 0.49 -14.33
CA HIS A 480 23.37 1.86 -13.83
C HIS A 480 22.55 2.13 -12.57
N CYS A 481 21.43 1.41 -12.40
CA CYS A 481 20.54 1.66 -11.25
C CYS A 481 20.75 0.66 -10.11
N PHE A 482 21.34 -0.51 -10.38
CA PHE A 482 21.55 -1.58 -9.38
C PHE A 482 23.01 -2.01 -9.22
N SER A 483 23.93 -1.43 -9.99
CA SER A 483 25.36 -1.78 -10.00
C SER A 483 25.64 -3.27 -10.29
N VAL A 484 24.78 -3.89 -11.11
CA VAL A 484 24.95 -5.30 -11.55
C VAL A 484 25.70 -5.33 -12.87
N GLN A 485 26.99 -5.66 -12.83
CA GLN A 485 27.88 -5.75 -14.01
C GLN A 485 28.84 -6.93 -13.88
N PRO A 486 28.88 -7.81 -14.89
CA PRO A 486 27.91 -7.98 -16.00
C PRO A 486 26.56 -8.51 -15.50
N PRO A 487 25.46 -8.38 -16.28
CA PRO A 487 24.13 -8.85 -15.87
C PRO A 487 23.96 -10.37 -16.08
N ILE A 488 24.86 -11.14 -15.54
CA ILE A 488 24.87 -12.61 -15.52
C ILE A 488 25.05 -13.11 -14.08
N SER A 489 24.56 -14.33 -13.82
CA SER A 489 24.63 -14.93 -12.49
C SER A 489 26.06 -15.23 -12.05
N GLN A 490 26.31 -15.23 -10.73
CA GLN A 490 27.63 -15.36 -10.15
C GLN A 490 28.35 -16.66 -10.59
N VAL A 491 27.63 -17.79 -10.59
CA VAL A 491 28.24 -19.10 -10.99
C VAL A 491 28.76 -19.06 -12.43
N ALA A 492 27.95 -18.50 -13.36
CA ALA A 492 28.38 -18.37 -14.75
C ALA A 492 29.53 -17.38 -14.90
N ARG A 493 29.49 -16.28 -14.13
CA ARG A 493 30.56 -15.28 -14.11
C ARG A 493 31.88 -15.88 -13.64
N ASP A 494 31.89 -16.57 -12.51
CA ASP A 494 33.11 -17.19 -11.93
C ASP A 494 33.73 -18.21 -12.89
N GLU A 495 32.90 -19.02 -13.55
CA GLU A 495 33.38 -19.99 -14.54
C GLU A 495 33.94 -19.30 -15.80
N ILE A 496 33.29 -18.27 -16.30
CA ILE A 496 33.80 -17.50 -17.44
C ILE A 496 35.12 -16.79 -17.09
N GLU A 497 35.24 -16.23 -15.89
CA GLU A 497 36.48 -15.59 -15.42
C GLU A 497 37.61 -16.60 -15.22
N ARG A 498 37.31 -17.80 -14.71
CA ARG A 498 38.26 -18.92 -14.63
C ARG A 498 38.76 -19.28 -16.03
N LEU A 499 37.87 -19.49 -16.96
CA LEU A 499 38.23 -19.84 -18.35
C LEU A 499 39.02 -18.74 -19.04
N LYS A 500 38.66 -17.46 -18.79
CA LYS A 500 39.44 -16.32 -19.30
C LYS A 500 40.83 -16.23 -18.76
N SER A 501 41.05 -16.60 -17.50
CA SER A 501 42.36 -16.46 -16.83
C SER A 501 43.27 -17.65 -17.06
N SER A 502 42.75 -18.87 -16.96
CA SER A 502 43.54 -20.10 -16.91
C SER A 502 43.02 -21.26 -17.78
N GLY A 503 41.94 -21.05 -18.56
CA GLY A 503 41.36 -22.11 -19.40
C GLY A 503 42.25 -22.46 -20.59
N THR A 504 42.33 -23.76 -20.92
CA THR A 504 42.96 -24.26 -22.14
C THR A 504 42.05 -24.05 -23.36
N ALA A 505 42.60 -24.11 -24.56
CA ALA A 505 41.82 -23.98 -25.79
C ALA A 505 40.68 -25.02 -25.87
N GLU A 506 40.96 -26.26 -25.42
CA GLU A 506 39.98 -27.35 -25.41
C GLU A 506 38.83 -27.10 -24.41
N GLU A 507 39.17 -26.68 -23.19
CA GLU A 507 38.18 -26.33 -22.15
C GLU A 507 37.27 -25.16 -22.60
N ILE A 508 37.82 -24.12 -23.21
CA ILE A 508 37.07 -22.96 -23.71
C ILE A 508 36.17 -23.39 -24.87
N GLU A 509 36.65 -24.24 -25.80
CA GLU A 509 35.87 -24.72 -26.93
C GLU A 509 34.66 -25.55 -26.47
N GLU A 510 34.84 -26.43 -25.49
CA GLU A 510 33.78 -27.21 -24.87
C GLU A 510 32.76 -26.28 -24.15
N ALA A 511 33.25 -25.36 -23.33
CA ALA A 511 32.41 -24.44 -22.57
C ALA A 511 31.59 -23.51 -23.47
N LEU A 512 32.11 -23.06 -24.60
CA LEU A 512 31.38 -22.22 -25.57
C LEU A 512 30.12 -22.89 -26.11
N SER A 513 30.05 -24.24 -26.12
CA SER A 513 28.82 -24.96 -26.53
C SER A 513 27.69 -24.86 -25.51
N SER A 514 28.02 -24.67 -24.22
CA SER A 514 27.10 -24.66 -23.09
C SER A 514 26.82 -23.26 -22.53
N ILE A 515 27.61 -22.23 -22.86
CA ILE A 515 27.44 -20.86 -22.42
C ILE A 515 26.44 -20.14 -23.33
N GLY A 516 25.42 -19.49 -22.74
CA GLY A 516 24.43 -18.69 -23.44
C GLY A 516 25.04 -17.47 -24.14
N SER A 517 24.32 -16.88 -25.08
CA SER A 517 24.75 -15.68 -25.81
C SER A 517 24.93 -14.48 -24.89
N SER A 518 26.14 -13.95 -24.81
CA SER A 518 26.53 -12.81 -23.96
C SER A 518 27.79 -12.14 -24.53
N VAL A 519 28.11 -10.95 -24.05
CA VAL A 519 29.37 -10.25 -24.36
C VAL A 519 30.55 -11.08 -23.83
N GLU A 520 30.40 -11.67 -22.64
CA GLU A 520 31.40 -12.51 -21.99
C GLU A 520 31.72 -13.77 -22.81
N ARG A 521 30.69 -14.38 -23.42
CA ARG A 521 30.88 -15.48 -24.36
C ARG A 521 31.69 -15.05 -25.58
N ALA A 522 31.41 -13.85 -26.12
CA ALA A 522 32.16 -13.32 -27.27
C ALA A 522 33.63 -13.09 -26.91
N LEU A 523 33.89 -12.54 -25.71
CA LEU A 523 35.27 -12.37 -25.21
C LEU A 523 35.99 -13.70 -24.98
N LEU A 524 35.30 -14.77 -24.55
CA LEU A 524 35.86 -16.13 -24.46
C LEU A 524 36.19 -16.69 -25.85
N ALA A 525 35.32 -16.47 -26.84
CA ALA A 525 35.55 -16.89 -28.21
C ALA A 525 36.79 -16.19 -28.82
N ASP A 526 36.95 -14.88 -28.55
CA ASP A 526 38.14 -14.12 -28.98
C ASP A 526 39.42 -14.65 -28.35
N ARG A 527 39.40 -14.98 -27.03
CA ARG A 527 40.51 -15.64 -26.35
C ARG A 527 40.83 -16.99 -26.97
N LEU A 528 39.84 -17.82 -27.31
CA LEU A 528 40.05 -19.10 -27.99
C LEU A 528 40.80 -18.92 -29.31
N ILE A 529 40.41 -17.92 -30.11
CA ILE A 529 41.07 -17.59 -31.36
C ILE A 529 42.53 -17.20 -31.13
N SER A 530 42.79 -16.37 -30.11
CA SER A 530 44.14 -15.97 -29.73
C SER A 530 45.01 -17.17 -29.36
N LEU A 531 44.51 -18.07 -28.47
CA LEU A 531 45.21 -19.27 -28.06
C LEU A 531 45.49 -20.24 -29.24
N LYS A 532 44.59 -20.32 -30.23
CA LYS A 532 44.81 -21.16 -31.43
C LYS A 532 45.78 -20.54 -32.43
N ASN A 533 45.98 -19.22 -32.40
CA ASN A 533 46.92 -18.52 -33.27
C ASN A 533 48.36 -18.48 -32.69
N ASP A 534 48.50 -18.67 -31.37
CA ASP A 534 49.80 -18.73 -30.67
C ASP A 534 50.43 -20.15 -30.71
N ILE A 535 49.74 -21.15 -31.29
CA ILE A 535 50.20 -22.50 -31.54
C ILE A 535 50.60 -22.64 -33.03
#